data_51496ed530caa8782676dae201b49f2b
#
_entry.id   51496ed530caa8782676dae201b49f2b
#
_cell.length_a   1.000
_cell.length_b   1.000
_cell.length_c   1.000
_cell.angle_alpha   90.00
_cell.angle_beta   90.00
_cell.angle_gamma   90.00
#
_symmetry.space_group_name_H-M   'P 1'
#
loop_
_entity.id
_entity.type
_entity.pdbx_description
1 polymer ?
#
loop_
_entity_poly.entity_id
_entity_poly.type
_entity_poly.pdbx_seq_one_letter_code
_entity_poly.pdbx_strand_id
1 'polypeptide(L)'
;MRNSGDTMKAAVYYGPKDIRVEEVPKPQLDAADVLIKVKAVLICGSDLAGYARGKFIPPGQIMGHEFSGEIVKVGSDVKDLSPGERVSAIGFLICGECFWCKRKQYHLCPLLFTENPAYGKPGAFAEYVKIPRAVVNRNVFKLPDDVSFEEGAALEPLSVACFAVSKARPEPGNSILVLGAGMIGLSIAAVLKATGEYRVMVSDISPKRLGAAQKIGVDAVMNPDREDIFQRVKEQAGEGKYHYGVGSMTDIIMECAGTPQTINQALQLVRSGGKVLLVGTYKNEVTVNLNLLIHKDISLIGCLGGLMKQALSLVAQHKVALKDFFTHTFSLDQIREAFETQADAGKSIKVIINP
;
A
#
# COMPACT_ATOMS: atom_id res chain seq x y z
N MET A 1 19.00 37.52 6.99
CA MET A 1 17.62 37.16 6.54
C MET A 1 17.78 35.98 5.59
N ARG A 2 17.26 34.79 5.92
CA ARG A 2 17.26 33.66 4.99
C ARG A 2 16.28 34.00 3.87
N ASN A 3 16.69 33.85 2.62
CA ASN A 3 15.83 34.10 1.47
C ASN A 3 14.59 33.19 1.56
N SER A 4 13.40 33.70 1.39
CA SER A 4 12.13 32.94 1.39
C SER A 4 12.06 31.84 0.31
N GLY A 5 13.08 31.73 -0.54
CA GLY A 5 13.25 30.68 -1.55
C GLY A 5 13.94 29.40 -1.07
N ASP A 6 14.58 29.43 0.13
CA ASP A 6 15.42 28.35 0.63
C ASP A 6 14.73 27.44 1.66
N THR A 7 13.49 27.76 2.06
CA THR A 7 12.69 26.97 2.98
C THR A 7 11.44 26.40 2.33
N MET A 8 10.82 25.44 2.99
CA MET A 8 9.56 24.81 2.62
C MET A 8 8.77 24.43 3.88
N LYS A 9 7.46 24.35 3.79
CA LYS A 9 6.64 23.75 4.83
C LYS A 9 6.79 22.21 4.82
N ALA A 10 6.89 21.62 6.01
CA ALA A 10 6.90 20.19 6.20
C ALA A 10 6.26 19.79 7.52
N ALA A 11 5.63 18.60 7.55
CA ALA A 11 5.12 17.99 8.77
C ALA A 11 6.22 17.13 9.40
N VAL A 12 6.81 17.61 10.48
CA VAL A 12 7.92 17.01 11.21
C VAL A 12 7.38 16.21 12.40
N TYR A 13 7.77 14.96 12.50
CA TYR A 13 7.39 14.07 13.60
C TYR A 13 8.33 14.22 14.79
N TYR A 14 7.80 14.39 16.01
CA TYR A 14 8.56 14.56 17.26
C TYR A 14 8.38 13.41 18.25
N GLY A 15 7.34 12.61 18.09
CA GLY A 15 7.04 11.50 18.99
C GLY A 15 5.60 11.02 18.82
N PRO A 16 5.17 10.02 19.58
CA PRO A 16 3.80 9.50 19.48
C PRO A 16 2.75 10.60 19.60
N LYS A 17 1.92 10.72 18.55
CA LYS A 17 0.88 11.73 18.37
C LYS A 17 1.38 13.19 18.34
N ASP A 18 2.67 13.41 18.15
CA ASP A 18 3.25 14.72 17.99
C ASP A 18 3.88 14.89 16.60
N ILE A 19 3.12 15.53 15.72
CA ILE A 19 3.55 15.95 14.39
C ILE A 19 3.23 17.43 14.23
N ARG A 20 4.18 18.24 13.73
CA ARG A 20 4.08 19.71 13.65
C ARG A 20 4.44 20.17 12.26
N VAL A 21 3.69 21.15 11.76
CA VAL A 21 4.04 21.83 10.50
C VAL A 21 5.02 22.96 10.79
N GLU A 22 6.15 22.94 10.11
CA GLU A 22 7.26 23.86 10.33
C GLU A 22 7.91 24.26 9.01
N GLU A 23 8.60 25.40 9.02
CA GLU A 23 9.50 25.82 7.95
C GLU A 23 10.85 25.11 8.11
N VAL A 24 11.20 24.31 7.13
CA VAL A 24 12.47 23.55 7.09
C VAL A 24 13.27 23.91 5.83
N PRO A 25 14.58 23.71 5.81
CA PRO A 25 15.37 23.91 4.58
C PRO A 25 14.88 23.03 3.44
N LYS A 26 14.78 23.58 2.21
CA LYS A 26 14.54 22.78 1.01
C LYS A 26 15.70 21.80 0.79
N PRO A 27 15.41 20.56 0.34
CA PRO A 27 16.45 19.60 0.03
C PRO A 27 17.41 20.11 -1.04
N GLN A 28 18.71 19.99 -0.78
CA GLN A 28 19.74 20.24 -1.80
C GLN A 28 19.90 19.01 -2.68
N LEU A 29 20.07 19.21 -3.99
CA LEU A 29 20.23 18.14 -4.96
C LEU A 29 21.71 17.82 -5.19
N ASP A 30 21.99 16.52 -5.23
CA ASP A 30 23.20 15.99 -5.83
C ASP A 30 23.02 15.81 -7.36
N ALA A 31 24.11 15.52 -8.07
CA ALA A 31 24.09 15.45 -9.53
C ALA A 31 23.09 14.43 -10.12
N ALA A 32 22.77 13.36 -9.37
CA ALA A 32 21.87 12.29 -9.82
C ALA A 32 20.45 12.38 -9.25
N ASP A 33 20.08 13.45 -8.56
CA ASP A 33 18.82 13.58 -7.84
C ASP A 33 17.77 14.38 -8.63
N VAL A 34 16.51 14.22 -8.25
CA VAL A 34 15.41 15.13 -8.66
C VAL A 34 14.69 15.71 -7.45
N LEU A 35 14.21 16.94 -7.60
CA LEU A 35 13.32 17.60 -6.65
C LEU A 35 11.91 17.60 -7.23
N ILE A 36 10.98 17.07 -6.47
CA ILE A 36 9.57 17.01 -6.83
C ILE A 36 8.81 17.99 -5.93
N LYS A 37 8.01 18.87 -6.51
CA LYS A 37 6.96 19.60 -5.81
C LYS A 37 5.79 18.66 -5.60
N VAL A 38 5.50 18.31 -4.36
CA VAL A 38 4.44 17.37 -4.02
C VAL A 38 3.08 18.01 -4.30
N LYS A 39 2.19 17.26 -4.95
CA LYS A 39 0.82 17.67 -5.27
C LYS A 39 -0.21 16.88 -4.49
N ALA A 40 0.08 15.60 -4.25
CA ALA A 40 -0.74 14.72 -3.43
C ALA A 40 0.16 13.72 -2.69
N VAL A 41 -0.12 13.50 -1.42
CA VAL A 41 0.50 12.45 -0.61
C VAL A 41 -0.58 11.75 0.23
N LEU A 42 -0.50 10.44 0.35
CA LEU A 42 -1.49 9.62 1.06
C LEU A 42 -0.91 9.15 2.39
N ILE A 43 -1.80 8.97 3.37
CA ILE A 43 -1.40 8.40 4.67
C ILE A 43 -1.45 6.88 4.59
N CYS A 44 -0.29 6.22 4.77
CA CYS A 44 -0.17 4.77 4.85
C CYS A 44 -0.49 4.23 6.25
N GLY A 45 -0.83 2.95 6.35
CA GLY A 45 -0.94 2.25 7.63
C GLY A 45 0.36 2.24 8.44
N SER A 46 1.53 2.25 7.78
CA SER A 46 2.84 2.38 8.43
C SER A 46 3.06 3.77 9.02
N ASP A 47 2.60 4.84 8.35
CA ASP A 47 2.63 6.20 8.90
C ASP A 47 1.76 6.29 10.17
N LEU A 48 0.56 5.70 10.15
CA LEU A 48 -0.29 5.61 11.35
C LEU A 48 0.38 4.85 12.49
N ALA A 49 1.07 3.74 12.19
CA ALA A 49 1.79 2.97 13.20
C ALA A 49 2.96 3.75 13.80
N GLY A 50 3.70 4.49 12.98
CA GLY A 50 4.77 5.40 13.38
C GLY A 50 4.23 6.53 14.25
N TYR A 51 3.22 7.24 13.76
CA TYR A 51 2.56 8.34 14.47
C TYR A 51 2.00 7.92 15.84
N ALA A 52 1.31 6.79 15.90
CA ALA A 52 0.68 6.34 17.14
C ALA A 52 1.67 5.83 18.20
N ARG A 53 2.82 5.25 17.80
CA ARG A 53 3.67 4.47 18.71
C ARG A 53 5.17 4.75 18.60
N GLY A 54 5.62 5.61 17.71
CA GLY A 54 7.04 5.87 17.46
C GLY A 54 7.81 4.69 16.86
N LYS A 55 7.10 3.70 16.31
CA LYS A 55 7.74 2.51 15.78
C LYS A 55 8.40 2.84 14.43
N PHE A 56 9.71 2.65 14.31
CA PHE A 56 10.52 2.85 13.10
C PHE A 56 10.69 4.31 12.63
N ILE A 57 10.16 5.30 13.35
CA ILE A 57 10.22 6.71 12.94
C ILE A 57 10.94 7.50 14.06
N PRO A 58 12.16 7.98 13.83
CA PRO A 58 12.86 8.81 14.81
C PRO A 58 12.26 10.23 14.84
N PRO A 59 12.35 10.94 15.99
CA PRO A 59 12.05 12.37 16.06
C PRO A 59 12.85 13.17 15.03
N GLY A 60 12.24 14.19 14.45
CA GLY A 60 12.81 15.00 13.35
C GLY A 60 12.54 14.44 11.96
N GLN A 61 11.93 13.27 11.83
CA GLN A 61 11.61 12.67 10.54
C GLN A 61 10.38 13.30 9.90
N ILE A 62 10.47 13.59 8.60
CA ILE A 62 9.31 13.87 7.73
C ILE A 62 8.86 12.54 7.14
N MET A 63 7.59 12.15 7.37
CA MET A 63 6.99 10.91 6.88
C MET A 63 6.35 11.11 5.48
N GLY A 64 5.59 10.12 4.99
CA GLY A 64 4.87 10.14 3.71
C GLY A 64 5.71 9.56 2.57
N HIS A 65 5.28 8.42 2.04
CA HIS A 65 5.99 7.68 0.98
C HIS A 65 5.09 7.28 -0.19
N GLU A 66 3.79 7.54 -0.10
CA GLU A 66 2.80 7.34 -1.15
C GLU A 66 2.47 8.70 -1.77
N PHE A 67 3.16 9.14 -2.81
CA PHE A 67 3.03 10.50 -3.30
C PHE A 67 3.21 10.64 -4.81
N SER A 68 2.78 11.79 -5.32
CA SER A 68 2.98 12.24 -6.67
C SER A 68 3.18 13.75 -6.71
N GLY A 69 3.69 14.25 -7.81
CA GLY A 69 3.91 15.68 -7.98
C GLY A 69 4.55 16.01 -9.32
N GLU A 70 5.15 17.19 -9.37
CA GLU A 70 5.79 17.76 -10.55
C GLU A 70 7.29 17.94 -10.31
N ILE A 71 8.12 17.50 -11.22
CA ILE A 71 9.56 17.74 -11.16
C ILE A 71 9.81 19.25 -11.30
N VAL A 72 10.50 19.84 -10.34
CA VAL A 72 10.86 21.27 -10.40
C VAL A 72 12.35 21.50 -10.64
N LYS A 73 13.19 20.50 -10.35
CA LYS A 73 14.63 20.58 -10.58
C LYS A 73 15.22 19.20 -10.77
N VAL A 74 16.19 19.07 -11.66
CA VAL A 74 16.95 17.86 -11.94
C VAL A 74 18.44 18.10 -11.72
N GLY A 75 19.17 17.12 -11.24
CA GLY A 75 20.64 17.14 -11.15
C GLY A 75 21.28 16.95 -12.53
N SER A 76 22.56 17.32 -12.66
CA SER A 76 23.30 17.34 -13.94
C SER A 76 23.41 15.97 -14.62
N ASP A 77 23.41 14.89 -13.85
CA ASP A 77 23.59 13.51 -14.34
C ASP A 77 22.27 12.80 -14.62
N VAL A 78 21.14 13.43 -14.28
CA VAL A 78 19.79 12.87 -14.50
C VAL A 78 19.48 12.92 -16.00
N LYS A 79 19.12 11.76 -16.54
CA LYS A 79 18.70 11.60 -17.95
C LYS A 79 17.21 11.25 -17.99
N ASP A 80 16.58 11.60 -19.09
CA ASP A 80 15.18 11.25 -19.41
C ASP A 80 14.13 11.82 -18.43
N LEU A 81 14.51 12.81 -17.59
CA LEU A 81 13.62 13.55 -16.72
C LEU A 81 13.86 15.07 -16.86
N SER A 82 12.79 15.86 -16.84
CA SER A 82 12.83 17.31 -17.01
C SER A 82 11.88 18.02 -16.03
N PRO A 83 12.17 19.28 -15.67
CA PRO A 83 11.22 20.12 -14.94
C PRO A 83 9.88 20.23 -15.70
N GLY A 84 8.77 20.26 -14.95
CA GLY A 84 7.40 20.28 -15.48
C GLY A 84 6.79 18.88 -15.68
N GLU A 85 7.56 17.80 -15.63
CA GLU A 85 7.02 16.47 -15.78
C GLU A 85 6.22 16.04 -14.54
N ARG A 86 5.05 15.46 -14.77
CA ARG A 86 4.17 14.88 -13.78
C ARG A 86 4.64 13.46 -13.44
N VAL A 87 4.86 13.19 -12.16
CA VAL A 87 5.45 11.91 -11.73
C VAL A 87 4.85 11.39 -10.44
N SER A 88 4.85 10.07 -10.31
CA SER A 88 4.86 9.37 -9.03
C SER A 88 6.27 8.83 -8.78
N ALA A 89 6.70 8.76 -7.54
CA ALA A 89 8.01 8.24 -7.22
C ALA A 89 7.99 7.37 -5.98
N ILE A 90 8.87 6.38 -5.98
CA ILE A 90 9.20 5.58 -4.81
C ILE A 90 10.68 5.78 -4.52
N GLY A 91 11.01 6.14 -3.31
CA GLY A 91 12.40 6.36 -2.95
C GLY A 91 13.27 5.11 -2.88
N PHE A 92 12.79 3.97 -3.33
CA PHE A 92 13.46 2.69 -3.18
C PHE A 92 14.80 2.64 -3.89
N LEU A 93 15.86 2.81 -3.10
CA LEU A 93 17.21 2.58 -3.54
C LEU A 93 17.62 1.13 -3.28
N ILE A 94 18.18 0.53 -4.29
CA ILE A 94 18.78 -0.80 -4.20
C ILE A 94 20.29 -0.67 -4.42
N CYS A 95 21.10 -1.48 -3.72
CA CYS A 95 22.55 -1.42 -3.88
C CYS A 95 23.04 -1.99 -5.22
N GLY A 96 22.27 -2.88 -5.86
CA GLY A 96 22.64 -3.56 -7.11
C GLY A 96 23.58 -4.77 -6.93
N GLU A 97 24.28 -4.91 -5.82
CA GLU A 97 25.38 -5.88 -5.62
C GLU A 97 25.13 -6.95 -4.55
N CYS A 98 24.18 -6.73 -3.64
CA CYS A 98 23.91 -7.72 -2.58
C CYS A 98 23.31 -9.03 -3.13
N PHE A 99 23.27 -10.04 -2.28
CA PHE A 99 22.70 -11.36 -2.60
C PHE A 99 21.32 -11.26 -3.27
N TRP A 100 20.47 -10.39 -2.76
CA TRP A 100 19.11 -10.22 -3.25
C TRP A 100 19.05 -9.49 -4.59
N CYS A 101 19.84 -8.42 -4.77
CA CYS A 101 19.88 -7.66 -6.00
C CYS A 101 20.41 -8.50 -7.18
N LYS A 102 21.44 -9.31 -6.96
CA LYS A 102 21.97 -10.26 -7.98
C LYS A 102 20.92 -11.29 -8.41
N ARG A 103 19.92 -11.56 -7.59
CA ARG A 103 18.79 -12.46 -7.89
C ARG A 103 17.52 -11.75 -8.33
N LYS A 104 17.60 -10.44 -8.57
CA LYS A 104 16.45 -9.58 -8.94
C LYS A 104 15.33 -9.56 -7.89
N GLN A 105 15.64 -9.93 -6.65
CA GLN A 105 14.74 -9.85 -5.49
C GLN A 105 14.91 -8.50 -4.78
N TYR A 106 14.72 -7.42 -5.52
CA TYR A 106 15.04 -6.05 -5.10
C TYR A 106 14.30 -5.62 -3.83
N HIS A 107 13.10 -6.12 -3.62
CA HIS A 107 12.28 -5.89 -2.42
C HIS A 107 12.88 -6.43 -1.11
N LEU A 108 13.97 -7.21 -1.19
CA LEU A 108 14.73 -7.73 -0.05
C LEU A 108 16.09 -7.03 0.12
N CYS A 109 16.39 -6.00 -0.65
CA CYS A 109 17.66 -5.28 -0.53
C CYS A 109 17.72 -4.55 0.83
N PRO A 110 18.83 -4.69 1.60
CA PRO A 110 18.98 -4.02 2.90
C PRO A 110 18.85 -2.50 2.84
N LEU A 111 19.20 -1.86 1.72
CA LEU A 111 19.11 -0.41 1.58
C LEU A 111 17.70 0.14 1.43
N LEU A 112 16.70 -0.73 1.24
CA LEU A 112 15.33 -0.32 0.95
C LEU A 112 14.73 0.61 2.02
N PHE A 113 15.06 0.41 3.29
CA PHE A 113 14.48 1.15 4.40
C PHE A 113 15.44 2.15 5.05
N THR A 114 16.65 2.33 4.51
CA THR A 114 17.65 3.25 5.06
C THR A 114 17.85 4.52 4.22
N GLU A 115 17.59 4.44 2.92
CA GLU A 115 17.81 5.52 1.96
C GLU A 115 16.50 6.02 1.30
N ASN A 116 15.34 5.55 1.81
CA ASN A 116 14.05 5.84 1.23
C ASN A 116 13.41 7.10 1.84
N PRO A 117 12.75 7.97 1.03
CA PRO A 117 11.84 8.96 1.58
C PRO A 117 10.88 8.35 2.59
N ALA A 118 10.70 9.02 3.73
CA ALA A 118 9.96 8.60 4.91
C ALA A 118 10.62 7.49 5.77
N TYR A 119 11.65 6.79 5.25
CA TYR A 119 12.39 5.75 5.97
C TYR A 119 13.89 6.01 5.87
N GLY A 120 14.44 6.88 6.72
CA GLY A 120 15.86 7.27 6.73
C GLY A 120 16.18 8.55 5.96
N LYS A 121 15.32 8.99 5.02
CA LYS A 121 15.37 10.30 4.35
C LYS A 121 14.05 11.03 4.53
N PRO A 122 14.01 12.39 4.45
CA PRO A 122 12.77 13.14 4.51
C PRO A 122 11.75 12.69 3.47
N GLY A 123 10.50 12.47 3.91
CA GLY A 123 9.38 12.04 3.08
C GLY A 123 8.56 13.17 2.49
N ALA A 124 7.39 12.84 1.99
CA ALA A 124 6.55 13.71 1.18
C ALA A 124 5.41 14.42 1.95
N PHE A 125 5.31 14.31 3.28
CA PHE A 125 4.46 15.24 4.04
C PHE A 125 5.16 16.61 4.13
N ALA A 126 5.47 17.17 2.95
CA ALA A 126 6.18 18.42 2.74
C ALA A 126 5.87 18.97 1.33
N GLU A 127 6.10 20.27 1.11
CA GLU A 127 5.91 20.87 -0.21
C GLU A 127 6.85 20.30 -1.28
N TYR A 128 8.05 19.83 -0.88
CA TYR A 128 9.04 19.26 -1.79
C TYR A 128 9.67 18.01 -1.19
N VAL A 129 9.97 17.05 -2.06
CA VAL A 129 10.68 15.83 -1.73
C VAL A 129 11.81 15.57 -2.72
N LYS A 130 12.96 15.14 -2.21
CA LYS A 130 14.12 14.75 -3.01
C LYS A 130 14.10 13.26 -3.29
N ILE A 131 14.23 12.87 -4.55
CA ILE A 131 14.43 11.47 -4.95
C ILE A 131 15.89 11.30 -5.33
N PRO A 132 16.65 10.56 -4.52
CA PRO A 132 18.06 10.33 -4.83
C PRO A 132 18.24 9.31 -5.97
N ARG A 133 19.28 9.51 -6.78
CA ARG A 133 19.65 8.65 -7.90
C ARG A 133 18.43 8.31 -8.79
N ALA A 134 17.77 9.35 -9.27
CA ALA A 134 16.52 9.25 -10.02
C ALA A 134 16.70 8.55 -11.37
N VAL A 135 15.90 7.53 -11.61
CA VAL A 135 15.90 6.76 -12.87
C VAL A 135 14.46 6.44 -13.26
N VAL A 136 14.10 6.80 -14.49
CA VAL A 136 12.78 6.54 -15.07
C VAL A 136 12.46 5.05 -15.04
N ASN A 137 11.21 4.71 -14.68
CA ASN A 137 10.72 3.34 -14.60
C ASN A 137 11.43 2.44 -13.57
N ARG A 138 12.22 3.04 -12.68
CA ARG A 138 12.86 2.35 -11.56
C ARG A 138 12.38 2.92 -10.22
N ASN A 139 12.58 4.22 -9.98
CA ASN A 139 12.13 4.92 -8.80
C ASN A 139 11.37 6.23 -9.10
N VAL A 140 11.32 6.66 -10.36
CA VAL A 140 10.47 7.75 -10.87
C VAL A 140 9.63 7.24 -12.03
N PHE A 141 8.33 7.50 -12.01
CA PHE A 141 7.35 7.01 -12.98
C PHE A 141 6.56 8.20 -13.53
N LYS A 142 6.68 8.47 -14.83
CA LYS A 142 5.95 9.55 -15.50
C LYS A 142 4.46 9.22 -15.52
N LEU A 143 3.63 10.18 -15.15
CA LEU A 143 2.17 10.05 -15.17
C LEU A 143 1.64 10.55 -16.52
N PRO A 144 0.74 9.79 -17.17
CA PRO A 144 -0.07 10.30 -18.27
C PRO A 144 -0.90 11.52 -17.85
N ASP A 145 -1.28 12.37 -18.81
CA ASP A 145 -2.00 13.61 -18.55
C ASP A 145 -3.38 13.40 -17.92
N ASP A 146 -4.02 12.29 -18.24
CA ASP A 146 -5.34 11.87 -17.75
C ASP A 146 -5.32 11.17 -16.39
N VAL A 147 -4.15 10.84 -15.84
CA VAL A 147 -3.98 10.29 -14.48
C VAL A 147 -3.81 11.46 -13.51
N SER A 148 -4.71 11.57 -12.53
CA SER A 148 -4.63 12.64 -11.50
C SER A 148 -3.42 12.45 -10.57
N PHE A 149 -3.04 13.51 -9.81
CA PHE A 149 -1.97 13.37 -8.83
C PHE A 149 -2.36 12.44 -7.68
N GLU A 150 -3.63 12.42 -7.28
CA GLU A 150 -4.15 11.52 -6.25
C GLU A 150 -4.02 10.05 -6.69
N GLU A 151 -4.38 9.75 -7.94
CA GLU A 151 -4.19 8.42 -8.53
C GLU A 151 -2.69 8.09 -8.66
N GLY A 152 -1.87 9.07 -9.03
CA GLY A 152 -0.41 8.96 -9.06
C GLY A 152 0.19 8.63 -7.70
N ALA A 153 -0.30 9.25 -6.62
CA ALA A 153 0.12 8.93 -5.25
C ALA A 153 -0.30 7.52 -4.84
N ALA A 154 -1.46 7.06 -5.30
CA ALA A 154 -1.98 5.72 -5.01
C ALA A 154 -1.32 4.58 -5.81
N LEU A 155 -0.42 4.89 -6.74
CA LEU A 155 0.34 3.85 -7.46
C LEU A 155 1.23 3.03 -6.51
N GLU A 156 1.73 3.63 -5.42
CA GLU A 156 2.54 2.91 -4.46
C GLU A 156 1.73 1.77 -3.81
N PRO A 157 0.60 2.01 -3.09
CA PRO A 157 -0.18 0.93 -2.50
C PRO A 157 -0.81 0.00 -3.55
N LEU A 158 -1.18 0.49 -4.74
CA LEU A 158 -1.63 -0.37 -5.84
C LEU A 158 -0.50 -1.31 -6.31
N SER A 159 0.75 -0.85 -6.30
CA SER A 159 1.91 -1.68 -6.65
C SER A 159 2.10 -2.85 -5.70
N VAL A 160 1.81 -2.65 -4.41
CA VAL A 160 1.80 -3.72 -3.39
C VAL A 160 0.71 -4.74 -3.71
N ALA A 161 -0.48 -4.29 -4.10
CA ALA A 161 -1.57 -5.17 -4.52
C ALA A 161 -1.19 -6.00 -5.77
N CYS A 162 -0.61 -5.36 -6.79
CA CYS A 162 -0.10 -6.06 -7.98
C CYS A 162 0.92 -7.14 -7.61
N PHE A 163 1.83 -6.84 -6.68
CA PHE A 163 2.83 -7.79 -6.22
C PHE A 163 2.19 -8.96 -5.46
N ALA A 164 1.23 -8.69 -4.58
CA ALA A 164 0.50 -9.72 -3.84
C ALA A 164 -0.22 -10.69 -4.79
N VAL A 165 -0.96 -10.17 -5.78
CA VAL A 165 -1.64 -10.97 -6.80
C VAL A 165 -0.63 -11.79 -7.62
N SER A 166 0.50 -11.19 -8.02
CA SER A 166 1.56 -11.92 -8.76
C SER A 166 2.17 -13.08 -7.97
N LYS A 167 2.31 -12.91 -6.64
CA LYS A 167 2.79 -13.97 -5.74
C LYS A 167 1.77 -15.09 -5.53
N ALA A 168 0.50 -14.73 -5.47
CA ALA A 168 -0.60 -15.68 -5.30
C ALA A 168 -0.71 -16.63 -6.50
N ARG A 169 -0.37 -16.13 -7.71
CA ARG A 169 -0.52 -16.87 -8.98
C ARG A 169 -1.91 -17.49 -9.08
N PRO A 170 -2.96 -16.69 -9.08
CA PRO A 170 -4.31 -17.22 -9.22
C PRO A 170 -4.53 -17.79 -10.62
N GLU A 171 -5.33 -18.84 -10.70
CA GLU A 171 -5.74 -19.47 -11.95
C GLU A 171 -7.20 -19.11 -12.27
N PRO A 172 -7.61 -19.04 -13.54
CA PRO A 172 -9.01 -18.79 -13.92
C PRO A 172 -9.97 -19.73 -13.16
N GLY A 173 -11.05 -19.15 -12.64
CA GLY A 173 -12.04 -19.89 -11.83
C GLY A 173 -11.71 -20.02 -10.35
N ASN A 174 -10.50 -19.62 -9.89
CA ASN A 174 -10.20 -19.65 -8.46
C ASN A 174 -11.16 -18.77 -7.66
N SER A 175 -11.53 -19.25 -6.48
CA SER A 175 -12.22 -18.49 -5.45
C SER A 175 -11.22 -17.82 -4.51
N ILE A 176 -11.31 -16.49 -4.38
CA ILE A 176 -10.35 -15.67 -3.64
C ILE A 176 -11.08 -14.84 -2.60
N LEU A 177 -10.68 -14.96 -1.34
CA LEU A 177 -11.21 -14.14 -0.26
C LEU A 177 -10.17 -13.11 0.19
N VAL A 178 -10.58 -11.84 0.21
CA VAL A 178 -9.79 -10.73 0.75
C VAL A 178 -10.32 -10.41 2.15
N LEU A 179 -9.51 -10.58 3.17
CA LEU A 179 -9.81 -10.22 4.56
C LEU A 179 -9.23 -8.85 4.88
N GLY A 180 -10.12 -7.86 5.05
CA GLY A 180 -9.79 -6.45 5.24
C GLY A 180 -9.91 -5.64 3.94
N ALA A 181 -10.87 -4.72 3.89
CA ALA A 181 -11.14 -3.81 2.77
C ALA A 181 -10.56 -2.40 2.99
N GLY A 182 -9.37 -2.30 3.58
CA GLY A 182 -8.55 -1.09 3.54
C GLY A 182 -7.99 -0.83 2.13
N MET A 183 -7.16 0.20 1.98
CA MET A 183 -6.56 0.56 0.68
C MET A 183 -5.92 -0.65 -0.04
N ILE A 184 -5.16 -1.46 0.67
CA ILE A 184 -4.48 -2.64 0.08
C ILE A 184 -5.49 -3.72 -0.34
N GLY A 185 -6.45 -4.06 0.53
CA GLY A 185 -7.45 -5.09 0.21
C GLY A 185 -8.36 -4.70 -0.96
N LEU A 186 -8.82 -3.45 -1.00
CA LEU A 186 -9.59 -2.91 -2.13
C LEU A 186 -8.76 -2.88 -3.41
N SER A 187 -7.48 -2.48 -3.33
CA SER A 187 -6.56 -2.53 -4.48
C SER A 187 -6.33 -3.95 -4.98
N ILE A 188 -6.19 -4.94 -4.09
CA ILE A 188 -6.09 -6.36 -4.48
C ILE A 188 -7.37 -6.82 -5.20
N ALA A 189 -8.54 -6.50 -4.63
CA ALA A 189 -9.82 -6.84 -5.26
C ALA A 189 -9.95 -6.20 -6.65
N ALA A 190 -9.57 -4.93 -6.80
CA ALA A 190 -9.58 -4.23 -8.08
C ALA A 190 -8.61 -4.84 -9.10
N VAL A 191 -7.37 -5.18 -8.69
CA VAL A 191 -6.40 -5.85 -9.56
C VAL A 191 -6.91 -7.22 -9.99
N LEU A 192 -7.47 -8.02 -9.09
CA LEU A 192 -8.05 -9.33 -9.43
C LEU A 192 -9.16 -9.20 -10.47
N LYS A 193 -10.12 -8.30 -10.25
CA LYS A 193 -11.23 -8.06 -11.21
C LYS A 193 -10.74 -7.51 -12.55
N ALA A 194 -9.62 -6.77 -12.58
CA ALA A 194 -9.03 -6.21 -13.78
C ALA A 194 -8.17 -7.20 -14.59
N THR A 195 -7.69 -8.29 -13.98
CA THR A 195 -6.65 -9.14 -14.58
C THR A 195 -7.05 -10.58 -14.85
N GLY A 196 -8.20 -11.03 -14.39
CA GLY A 196 -8.61 -12.40 -14.64
C GLY A 196 -10.05 -12.73 -14.24
N GLU A 197 -10.46 -13.93 -14.55
CA GLU A 197 -11.80 -14.47 -14.24
C GLU A 197 -11.75 -15.24 -12.92
N TYR A 198 -11.86 -14.50 -11.82
CA TYR A 198 -11.82 -15.04 -10.45
C TYR A 198 -13.13 -14.74 -9.74
N ARG A 199 -13.53 -15.61 -8.84
CA ARG A 199 -14.57 -15.31 -7.86
C ARG A 199 -13.93 -14.56 -6.70
N VAL A 200 -14.18 -13.27 -6.58
CA VAL A 200 -13.57 -12.39 -5.59
C VAL A 200 -14.57 -12.07 -4.49
N MET A 201 -14.26 -12.44 -3.27
CA MET A 201 -15.03 -12.13 -2.07
C MET A 201 -14.23 -11.17 -1.18
N VAL A 202 -14.91 -10.24 -0.51
CA VAL A 202 -14.28 -9.27 0.39
C VAL A 202 -14.98 -9.24 1.73
N SER A 203 -14.22 -9.29 2.82
CA SER A 203 -14.74 -9.17 4.19
C SER A 203 -14.11 -7.98 4.92
N ASP A 204 -14.95 -7.16 5.55
CA ASP A 204 -14.52 -6.06 6.44
C ASP A 204 -15.64 -5.72 7.42
N ILE A 205 -15.30 -5.17 8.58
CA ILE A 205 -16.27 -4.70 9.58
C ILE A 205 -16.91 -3.36 9.19
N SER A 206 -16.28 -2.57 8.30
CA SER A 206 -16.74 -1.25 7.88
C SER A 206 -17.72 -1.33 6.71
N PRO A 207 -18.99 -0.94 6.89
CA PRO A 207 -19.96 -0.88 5.78
C PRO A 207 -19.52 0.06 4.65
N LYS A 208 -18.81 1.16 4.97
CA LYS A 208 -18.26 2.09 3.98
C LYS A 208 -17.26 1.40 3.06
N ARG A 209 -16.33 0.63 3.62
CA ARG A 209 -15.31 -0.12 2.87
C ARG A 209 -15.92 -1.25 2.05
N LEU A 210 -16.92 -1.94 2.59
CA LEU A 210 -17.69 -2.94 1.84
C LEU A 210 -18.46 -2.32 0.68
N GLY A 211 -19.02 -1.11 0.84
CA GLY A 211 -19.63 -0.36 -0.25
C GLY A 211 -18.65 -0.01 -1.37
N ALA A 212 -17.39 0.31 -1.05
CA ALA A 212 -16.36 0.49 -2.06
C ALA A 212 -16.00 -0.83 -2.77
N ALA A 213 -15.94 -1.95 -2.05
CA ALA A 213 -15.73 -3.27 -2.64
C ALA A 213 -16.87 -3.65 -3.62
N GLN A 214 -18.12 -3.33 -3.27
CA GLN A 214 -19.27 -3.54 -4.18
C GLN A 214 -19.13 -2.75 -5.49
N LYS A 215 -18.64 -1.50 -5.43
CA LYS A 215 -18.41 -0.68 -6.64
C LYS A 215 -17.32 -1.25 -7.55
N ILE A 216 -16.33 -1.95 -7.00
CA ILE A 216 -15.31 -2.68 -7.79
C ILE A 216 -15.96 -3.82 -8.59
N GLY A 217 -17.13 -4.31 -8.18
CA GLY A 217 -17.81 -5.44 -8.80
C GLY A 217 -17.31 -6.80 -8.29
N VAL A 218 -16.95 -6.88 -7.01
CA VAL A 218 -16.64 -8.18 -6.37
C VAL A 218 -17.88 -9.06 -6.27
N ASP A 219 -17.69 -10.36 -6.24
CA ASP A 219 -18.80 -11.33 -6.32
C ASP A 219 -19.59 -11.44 -4.99
N ALA A 220 -18.94 -11.14 -3.86
CA ALA A 220 -19.61 -11.04 -2.56
C ALA A 220 -18.87 -10.11 -1.60
N VAL A 221 -19.63 -9.42 -0.75
CA VAL A 221 -19.11 -8.69 0.41
C VAL A 221 -19.71 -9.27 1.69
N MET A 222 -18.91 -9.27 2.77
CA MET A 222 -19.28 -9.90 4.04
C MET A 222 -18.86 -9.03 5.22
N ASN A 223 -19.79 -8.87 6.18
CA ASN A 223 -19.50 -8.18 7.44
C ASN A 223 -19.51 -9.18 8.61
N PRO A 224 -18.34 -9.56 9.15
CA PRO A 224 -18.25 -10.58 10.20
C PRO A 224 -18.89 -10.18 11.53
N ASP A 225 -19.20 -8.89 11.73
CA ASP A 225 -19.94 -8.43 12.92
C ASP A 225 -21.47 -8.61 12.77
N ARG A 226 -21.95 -8.94 11.57
CA ARG A 226 -23.39 -9.04 11.24
C ARG A 226 -23.81 -10.42 10.75
N GLU A 227 -22.87 -11.24 10.32
CA GLU A 227 -23.14 -12.54 9.72
C GLU A 227 -22.02 -13.54 10.03
N ASP A 228 -22.32 -14.84 9.95
CA ASP A 228 -21.34 -15.90 10.10
C ASP A 228 -20.49 -15.99 8.83
N ILE A 229 -19.26 -15.48 8.90
CA ILE A 229 -18.32 -15.47 7.78
C ILE A 229 -17.98 -16.90 7.29
N PHE A 230 -17.95 -17.90 8.19
CA PHE A 230 -17.65 -19.29 7.81
C PHE A 230 -18.75 -19.87 6.95
N GLN A 231 -20.00 -19.63 7.32
CA GLN A 231 -21.16 -20.06 6.55
C GLN A 231 -21.23 -19.33 5.21
N ARG A 232 -21.07 -17.99 5.23
CA ARG A 232 -21.13 -17.17 4.02
C ARG A 232 -20.05 -17.52 2.99
N VAL A 233 -18.83 -17.78 3.43
CA VAL A 233 -17.73 -18.18 2.54
C VAL A 233 -18.01 -19.56 1.93
N LYS A 234 -18.55 -20.51 2.68
CA LYS A 234 -18.96 -21.82 2.14
C LYS A 234 -20.07 -21.69 1.09
N GLU A 235 -21.06 -20.84 1.31
CA GLU A 235 -22.12 -20.59 0.33
C GLU A 235 -21.56 -20.02 -0.99
N GLN A 236 -20.51 -19.20 -0.91
CA GLN A 236 -19.91 -18.55 -2.06
C GLN A 236 -18.85 -19.41 -2.78
N ALA A 237 -17.97 -20.05 -2.03
CA ALA A 237 -16.84 -20.82 -2.57
C ALA A 237 -17.12 -22.32 -2.70
N GLY A 238 -18.26 -22.77 -2.16
CA GLY A 238 -18.57 -24.19 -2.05
C GLY A 238 -18.02 -24.82 -0.76
N GLU A 239 -18.49 -26.04 -0.48
CA GLU A 239 -18.10 -26.86 0.66
C GLU A 239 -17.46 -28.15 0.19
N GLY A 240 -16.40 -28.59 0.86
CA GLY A 240 -15.70 -29.82 0.55
C GLY A 240 -15.22 -30.55 1.79
N LYS A 241 -15.00 -31.86 1.65
CA LYS A 241 -14.45 -32.71 2.71
C LYS A 241 -12.93 -32.65 2.72
N TYR A 242 -12.34 -32.65 3.90
CA TYR A 242 -10.91 -32.86 4.12
C TYR A 242 -10.71 -33.86 5.26
N HIS A 243 -9.46 -34.25 5.57
CA HIS A 243 -9.14 -35.35 6.50
C HIS A 243 -9.82 -35.23 7.87
N TYR A 244 -10.10 -34.06 8.37
CA TYR A 244 -10.62 -33.79 9.72
C TYR A 244 -11.98 -33.09 9.74
N GLY A 245 -12.70 -33.08 8.61
CA GLY A 245 -14.03 -32.46 8.59
C GLY A 245 -14.46 -31.94 7.24
N VAL A 246 -15.27 -30.89 7.31
CA VAL A 246 -15.84 -30.20 6.15
C VAL A 246 -15.48 -28.73 6.22
N GLY A 247 -15.04 -28.13 5.13
CA GLY A 247 -14.64 -26.73 5.08
C GLY A 247 -14.97 -26.05 3.76
N SER A 248 -14.67 -24.77 3.70
CA SER A 248 -14.79 -23.98 2.48
C SER A 248 -13.82 -24.44 1.40
N MET A 249 -14.20 -24.29 0.14
CA MET A 249 -13.36 -24.55 -1.04
C MET A 249 -12.65 -23.28 -1.56
N THR A 250 -12.39 -22.30 -0.70
CA THR A 250 -11.66 -21.10 -1.05
C THR A 250 -10.21 -21.42 -1.40
N ASP A 251 -9.79 -21.11 -2.63
CA ASP A 251 -8.46 -21.44 -3.15
C ASP A 251 -7.36 -20.57 -2.53
N ILE A 252 -7.62 -19.27 -2.44
CA ILE A 252 -6.63 -18.26 -2.02
C ILE A 252 -7.28 -17.30 -1.03
N ILE A 253 -6.55 -17.00 0.04
CA ILE A 253 -6.95 -15.93 0.96
C ILE A 253 -5.86 -14.87 1.01
N MET A 254 -6.25 -13.61 0.80
CA MET A 254 -5.43 -12.42 0.94
C MET A 254 -5.70 -11.79 2.29
N GLU A 255 -4.83 -11.99 3.26
CA GLU A 255 -4.95 -11.41 4.59
C GLU A 255 -4.36 -9.99 4.58
N CYS A 256 -5.24 -8.99 4.63
CA CYS A 256 -4.90 -7.56 4.51
C CYS A 256 -5.23 -6.74 5.76
N ALA A 257 -5.85 -7.33 6.79
CA ALA A 257 -6.23 -6.63 8.01
C ALA A 257 -5.12 -6.61 9.08
N GLY A 258 -4.22 -7.59 9.07
CA GLY A 258 -3.10 -7.69 10.01
C GLY A 258 -3.54 -7.91 11.46
N THR A 259 -4.56 -8.74 11.70
CA THR A 259 -5.07 -9.03 13.05
C THR A 259 -4.94 -10.51 13.40
N PRO A 260 -4.81 -10.86 14.71
CA PRO A 260 -4.80 -12.26 15.14
C PRO A 260 -6.06 -13.03 14.71
N GLN A 261 -7.18 -12.34 14.63
CA GLN A 261 -8.47 -12.90 14.27
C GLN A 261 -8.51 -13.28 12.80
N THR A 262 -8.10 -12.38 11.91
CA THR A 262 -8.18 -12.61 10.46
C THR A 262 -7.21 -13.67 9.95
N ILE A 263 -6.00 -13.77 10.51
CA ILE A 263 -5.09 -14.87 10.13
C ILE A 263 -5.63 -16.23 10.57
N ASN A 264 -6.20 -16.33 11.79
CA ASN A 264 -6.80 -17.58 12.25
C ASN A 264 -8.05 -17.95 11.43
N GLN A 265 -8.88 -16.97 11.04
CA GLN A 265 -9.98 -17.19 10.09
C GLN A 265 -9.46 -17.66 8.73
N ALA A 266 -8.39 -17.04 8.21
CA ALA A 266 -7.80 -17.44 6.94
C ALA A 266 -7.37 -18.90 6.91
N LEU A 267 -6.66 -19.39 7.95
CA LEU A 267 -6.22 -20.77 8.03
C LEU A 267 -7.39 -21.76 8.12
N GLN A 268 -8.50 -21.36 8.73
CA GLN A 268 -9.71 -22.19 8.82
C GLN A 268 -10.49 -22.21 7.49
N LEU A 269 -10.62 -21.03 6.84
CA LEU A 269 -11.44 -20.85 5.64
C LEU A 269 -10.79 -21.32 4.34
N VAL A 270 -9.46 -21.27 4.22
CA VAL A 270 -8.78 -21.76 3.02
C VAL A 270 -8.97 -23.27 2.87
N ARG A 271 -9.16 -23.75 1.63
CA ARG A 271 -9.26 -25.22 1.36
C ARG A 271 -7.94 -25.96 1.63
N SER A 272 -7.99 -27.28 1.67
CA SER A 272 -6.76 -28.08 1.64
C SER A 272 -6.00 -27.86 0.33
N GLY A 273 -4.67 -27.76 0.42
CA GLY A 273 -3.79 -27.39 -0.69
C GLY A 273 -3.93 -25.95 -1.15
N GLY A 274 -4.64 -25.09 -0.39
CA GLY A 274 -4.83 -23.67 -0.72
C GLY A 274 -3.70 -22.77 -0.25
N LYS A 275 -3.81 -21.48 -0.54
CA LYS A 275 -2.78 -20.48 -0.23
C LYS A 275 -3.33 -19.36 0.67
N VAL A 276 -2.55 -18.95 1.65
CA VAL A 276 -2.81 -17.75 2.45
C VAL A 276 -1.64 -16.78 2.28
N LEU A 277 -1.92 -15.59 1.76
CA LEU A 277 -0.94 -14.52 1.60
C LEU A 277 -1.09 -13.51 2.74
N LEU A 278 0.00 -13.26 3.45
CA LEU A 278 0.09 -12.26 4.51
C LEU A 278 0.55 -10.95 3.90
N VAL A 279 -0.37 -10.02 3.72
CA VAL A 279 -0.14 -8.67 3.18
C VAL A 279 -0.30 -7.61 4.27
N GLY A 280 -1.20 -7.86 5.21
CA GLY A 280 -1.39 -7.01 6.39
C GLY A 280 -0.18 -7.06 7.33
N THR A 281 0.13 -5.92 7.98
CA THR A 281 1.20 -5.83 8.98
C THR A 281 0.64 -6.03 10.38
N TYR A 282 1.17 -6.99 11.10
CA TYR A 282 0.73 -7.30 12.47
C TYR A 282 1.37 -6.37 13.50
N LYS A 283 0.54 -5.93 14.45
CA LYS A 283 0.98 -5.02 15.53
C LYS A 283 1.84 -5.70 16.58
N ASN A 284 1.50 -6.96 16.90
CA ASN A 284 2.12 -7.79 17.94
C ASN A 284 2.34 -9.20 17.40
N GLU A 285 3.02 -10.03 18.17
CA GLU A 285 3.10 -11.47 17.92
C GLU A 285 1.70 -12.09 17.92
N VAL A 286 1.52 -13.11 17.10
CA VAL A 286 0.23 -13.76 16.88
C VAL A 286 0.37 -15.27 17.08
N THR A 287 -0.50 -15.84 17.89
CA THR A 287 -0.62 -17.28 18.02
C THR A 287 -1.50 -17.85 16.90
N VAL A 288 -0.98 -18.84 16.18
CA VAL A 288 -1.71 -19.56 15.13
C VAL A 288 -1.64 -21.07 15.38
N ASN A 289 -2.68 -21.79 14.96
CA ASN A 289 -2.69 -23.24 15.00
C ASN A 289 -1.92 -23.83 13.81
N LEU A 290 -0.64 -24.14 14.01
CA LEU A 290 0.23 -24.69 12.96
C LEU A 290 -0.22 -26.07 12.46
N ASN A 291 -0.99 -26.82 13.24
CA ASN A 291 -1.54 -28.11 12.78
C ASN A 291 -2.49 -27.94 11.58
N LEU A 292 -3.16 -26.79 11.45
CA LEU A 292 -3.98 -26.51 10.27
C LEU A 292 -3.13 -26.44 8.98
N LEU A 293 -1.91 -25.87 9.05
CA LEU A 293 -1.01 -25.84 7.91
C LEU A 293 -0.61 -27.23 7.46
N ILE A 294 -0.29 -28.10 8.43
CA ILE A 294 0.15 -29.48 8.17
C ILE A 294 -1.02 -30.30 7.61
N HIS A 295 -2.15 -30.32 8.32
CA HIS A 295 -3.27 -31.21 7.99
C HIS A 295 -4.04 -30.79 6.74
N LYS A 296 -4.00 -29.52 6.37
CA LYS A 296 -4.63 -29.00 5.15
C LYS A 296 -3.61 -28.72 4.04
N ASP A 297 -2.31 -28.97 4.25
CA ASP A 297 -1.24 -28.66 3.29
C ASP A 297 -1.30 -27.20 2.79
N ILE A 298 -1.43 -26.24 3.72
CA ILE A 298 -1.60 -24.82 3.40
C ILE A 298 -0.24 -24.18 3.09
N SER A 299 -0.16 -23.48 1.98
CA SER A 299 0.95 -22.56 1.70
C SER A 299 0.72 -21.21 2.38
N LEU A 300 1.49 -20.90 3.42
CA LEU A 300 1.49 -19.59 4.08
C LEU A 300 2.63 -18.72 3.51
N ILE A 301 2.29 -17.58 2.88
CA ILE A 301 3.21 -16.80 2.05
C ILE A 301 3.27 -15.36 2.55
N GLY A 302 4.45 -14.89 3.00
CA GLY A 302 4.70 -13.49 3.31
C GLY A 302 4.77 -12.63 2.02
N CYS A 303 4.23 -11.42 2.07
CA CYS A 303 4.15 -10.53 0.92
C CYS A 303 4.68 -9.15 1.28
N LEU A 304 5.89 -8.81 0.80
CA LEU A 304 6.50 -7.48 0.88
C LEU A 304 7.08 -7.15 -0.48
N GLY A 305 6.68 -6.04 -1.08
CA GLY A 305 7.17 -5.58 -2.39
C GLY A 305 6.12 -4.85 -3.20
N GLY A 306 6.51 -4.32 -4.36
CA GLY A 306 5.63 -3.58 -5.25
C GLY A 306 6.01 -3.75 -6.72
N LEU A 307 5.01 -3.64 -7.61
CA LEU A 307 5.13 -3.68 -9.07
C LEU A 307 4.61 -2.38 -9.68
N MET A 308 5.36 -1.27 -9.50
CA MET A 308 4.95 0.09 -9.91
C MET A 308 4.60 0.19 -11.40
N LYS A 309 5.36 -0.45 -12.28
CA LYS A 309 5.06 -0.43 -13.73
C LYS A 309 3.70 -1.07 -14.04
N GLN A 310 3.36 -2.15 -13.36
CA GLN A 310 2.06 -2.81 -13.54
C GLN A 310 0.93 -1.95 -12.98
N ALA A 311 1.14 -1.35 -11.80
CA ALA A 311 0.16 -0.43 -11.20
C ALA A 311 -0.12 0.76 -12.12
N LEU A 312 0.93 1.43 -12.64
CA LEU A 312 0.80 2.53 -13.59
C LEU A 312 0.08 2.08 -14.86
N SER A 313 0.41 0.90 -15.41
CA SER A 313 -0.25 0.37 -16.60
C SER A 313 -1.75 0.13 -16.40
N LEU A 314 -2.14 -0.38 -15.23
CA LEU A 314 -3.56 -0.62 -14.92
C LEU A 314 -4.36 0.68 -14.80
N VAL A 315 -3.77 1.70 -14.19
CA VAL A 315 -4.41 3.03 -14.04
C VAL A 315 -4.47 3.74 -15.40
N ALA A 316 -3.36 3.80 -16.13
CA ALA A 316 -3.29 4.43 -17.46
C ALA A 316 -4.21 3.78 -18.51
N GLN A 317 -4.54 2.50 -18.34
CA GLN A 317 -5.53 1.79 -19.18
C GLN A 317 -6.97 1.86 -18.61
N HIS A 318 -7.21 2.64 -17.57
CA HIS A 318 -8.49 2.76 -16.86
C HIS A 318 -9.09 1.42 -16.40
N LYS A 319 -8.25 0.40 -16.17
CA LYS A 319 -8.67 -0.92 -15.69
C LYS A 319 -8.93 -0.96 -14.19
N VAL A 320 -8.35 -0.03 -13.44
CA VAL A 320 -8.55 0.13 -12.00
C VAL A 320 -8.93 1.58 -11.71
N ALA A 321 -10.10 1.77 -11.12
CA ALA A 321 -10.58 3.08 -10.68
C ALA A 321 -10.25 3.26 -9.19
N LEU A 322 -9.38 4.24 -8.87
CA LEU A 322 -8.94 4.51 -7.49
C LEU A 322 -9.74 5.61 -6.79
N LYS A 323 -10.51 6.40 -7.55
CA LYS A 323 -11.23 7.59 -7.05
C LYS A 323 -12.19 7.28 -5.90
N ASP A 324 -12.84 6.12 -5.93
CA ASP A 324 -13.78 5.68 -4.88
C ASP A 324 -13.08 5.34 -3.55
N PHE A 325 -11.75 5.23 -3.54
CA PHE A 325 -10.98 4.94 -2.32
C PHE A 325 -10.58 6.21 -1.57
N PHE A 326 -10.59 7.36 -2.23
CA PHE A 326 -10.24 8.64 -1.63
C PHE A 326 -11.46 9.22 -0.90
N THR A 327 -11.39 9.28 0.43
CA THR A 327 -12.55 9.66 1.24
C THR A 327 -12.48 11.06 1.83
N HIS A 328 -11.28 11.58 2.03
CA HIS A 328 -11.05 12.90 2.61
C HIS A 328 -9.79 13.52 2.02
N THR A 329 -9.79 14.85 1.91
CA THR A 329 -8.64 15.64 1.49
C THR A 329 -8.39 16.75 2.50
N PHE A 330 -7.15 16.91 2.92
CA PHE A 330 -6.69 17.93 3.86
C PHE A 330 -5.51 18.71 3.30
N SER A 331 -5.30 19.94 3.78
CA SER A 331 -4.04 20.63 3.58
C SER A 331 -2.96 20.11 4.53
N LEU A 332 -1.69 20.43 4.26
CA LEU A 332 -0.59 20.05 5.15
C LEU A 332 -0.77 20.62 6.57
N ASP A 333 -1.31 21.84 6.68
CA ASP A 333 -1.57 22.49 7.97
C ASP A 333 -2.57 21.70 8.85
N GLN A 334 -3.39 20.85 8.24
CA GLN A 334 -4.37 20.00 8.91
C GLN A 334 -3.84 18.55 9.17
N ILE A 335 -2.53 18.33 9.14
CA ILE A 335 -1.92 17.01 9.20
C ILE A 335 -2.40 16.15 10.38
N ARG A 336 -2.61 16.73 11.56
CA ARG A 336 -3.08 16.01 12.75
C ARG A 336 -4.50 15.47 12.56
N GLU A 337 -5.40 16.31 12.09
CA GLU A 337 -6.79 15.93 11.79
C GLU A 337 -6.84 14.84 10.71
N ALA A 338 -5.98 14.95 9.69
CA ALA A 338 -5.84 13.97 8.64
C ALA A 338 -5.42 12.59 9.18
N PHE A 339 -4.45 12.54 10.10
CA PHE A 339 -4.03 11.29 10.76
C PHE A 339 -5.13 10.69 11.64
N GLU A 340 -5.85 11.51 12.40
CA GLU A 340 -6.99 11.07 13.23
C GLU A 340 -8.12 10.52 12.35
N THR A 341 -8.42 11.19 11.25
CA THR A 341 -9.43 10.73 10.28
C THR A 341 -9.02 9.41 9.62
N GLN A 342 -7.76 9.28 9.20
CA GLN A 342 -7.25 8.04 8.58
C GLN A 342 -7.24 6.87 9.58
N ALA A 343 -7.06 7.13 10.86
CA ALA A 343 -7.06 6.10 11.91
C ALA A 343 -8.46 5.51 12.17
N ASP A 344 -9.51 6.23 11.83
CA ASP A 344 -10.92 5.80 12.00
C ASP A 344 -11.38 5.00 10.76
N ALA A 345 -11.37 3.67 10.88
CA ALA A 345 -11.79 2.78 9.81
C ALA A 345 -13.29 2.92 9.43
N GLY A 346 -14.12 3.44 10.33
CA GLY A 346 -15.53 3.73 10.05
C GLY A 346 -15.71 4.96 9.16
N LYS A 347 -14.77 5.92 9.24
CA LYS A 347 -14.83 7.19 8.51
C LYS A 347 -14.06 7.17 7.19
N SER A 348 -12.92 6.46 7.13
CA SER A 348 -11.99 6.57 6.01
C SER A 348 -11.61 5.25 5.36
N ILE A 349 -11.32 5.32 4.07
CA ILE A 349 -10.55 4.31 3.33
C ILE A 349 -9.14 4.85 3.15
N LYS A 350 -9.00 5.98 2.43
CA LYS A 350 -7.72 6.64 2.18
C LYS A 350 -7.87 8.16 2.28
N VAL A 351 -6.97 8.78 3.04
CA VAL A 351 -6.89 10.24 3.22
C VAL A 351 -5.76 10.78 2.37
N ILE A 352 -6.05 11.90 1.68
CA ILE A 352 -5.13 12.67 0.85
C ILE A 352 -4.70 13.91 1.63
N ILE A 353 -3.43 14.28 1.48
CA ILE A 353 -2.89 15.56 1.91
C ILE A 353 -2.32 16.27 0.67
N ASN A 354 -2.72 17.52 0.49
CA ASN A 354 -2.18 18.44 -0.52
C ASN A 354 -1.27 19.46 0.21
N PRO A 355 0.07 19.32 0.10
CA PRO A 355 1.03 20.21 0.74
C PRO A 355 1.05 21.61 0.15
#